data_3178e2eff07cd781a0a91891297ce3b5
#
_entry.id   3178e2eff07cd781a0a91891297ce3b5
#
_cell.length_a   1.000
_cell.length_b   1.000
_cell.length_c   1.000
_cell.angle_alpha   90.00
_cell.angle_beta   90.00
_cell.angle_gamma   90.00
#
_symmetry.space_group_name_H-M   'P 1'
#
loop_
_entity.id
_entity.type
_entity.pdbx_description
1 polymer ?
#
loop_
_entity_poly.entity_id
_entity_poly.type
_entity_poly.pdbx_seq_one_letter_code
_entity_poly.pdbx_strand_id
1 'polypeptide(L)'
;MLPSLFWAGNAIVGRLMVGVIPPLTLNFLRWAIALLLLLPFSYSLFFKTSVFMPLWRRYLALGFFGIGCYNALQYMALVTSSPINVTLVASSIPVFMLLVGFFFFGVTVRLKAALGVGLSILGVVVVVSRGDLAALFSMNLVAGDLL
;
A
#
# COMPACT_ATOMS: atom_id res chain seq x y z
N MET A 1 -3.56 -0.34 16.20
CA MET A 1 -2.24 -0.99 16.24
C MET A 1 -2.17 -2.35 15.51
N LEU A 2 -3.16 -3.25 15.66
CA LEU A 2 -3.19 -4.56 14.96
C LEU A 2 -3.02 -4.46 13.42
N PRO A 3 -3.76 -3.59 12.68
CA PRO A 3 -3.60 -3.51 11.23
C PRO A 3 -2.19 -3.15 10.76
N SER A 4 -1.53 -2.23 11.47
CA SER A 4 -0.16 -1.82 11.14
C SER A 4 0.85 -2.95 11.37
N LEU A 5 0.64 -3.78 12.42
CA LEU A 5 1.46 -4.95 12.69
C LEU A 5 1.34 -5.99 11.57
N PHE A 6 0.10 -6.30 11.15
CA PHE A 6 -0.14 -7.22 10.04
C PHE A 6 0.44 -6.70 8.73
N TRP A 7 0.40 -5.39 8.50
CA TRP A 7 0.95 -4.79 7.29
C TRP A 7 2.48 -4.85 7.28
N ALA A 8 3.13 -4.54 8.40
CA ALA A 8 4.58 -4.71 8.55
C ALA A 8 5.00 -6.17 8.39
N GLY A 9 4.27 -7.11 9.01
CA GLY A 9 4.48 -8.55 8.82
C GLY A 9 4.36 -8.99 7.36
N ASN A 10 3.41 -8.41 6.62
CA ASN A 10 3.25 -8.64 5.19
C ASN A 10 4.51 -8.26 4.39
N ALA A 11 5.10 -7.10 4.67
CA ALA A 11 6.31 -6.65 3.98
C ALA A 11 7.52 -7.55 4.30
N ILE A 12 7.64 -8.00 5.56
CA ILE A 12 8.70 -8.92 5.98
C ILE A 12 8.55 -10.27 5.27
N VAL A 13 7.35 -10.86 5.27
CA VAL A 13 7.07 -12.12 4.57
C VAL A 13 7.33 -11.97 3.08
N GLY A 14 6.90 -10.85 2.47
CA GLY A 14 7.20 -10.56 1.07
C GLY A 14 8.69 -10.58 0.77
N ARG A 15 9.50 -9.99 1.64
CA ARG A 15 10.96 -10.00 1.49
C ARG A 15 11.59 -11.37 1.66
N LEU A 16 11.11 -12.16 2.61
CA LEU A 16 11.61 -13.53 2.85
C LEU A 16 11.31 -14.47 1.67
N MET A 17 10.26 -14.19 0.92
CA MET A 17 9.87 -14.99 -0.25
C MET A 17 10.60 -14.61 -1.54
N VAL A 18 11.42 -13.55 -1.52
CA VAL A 18 12.24 -13.16 -2.67
C VAL A 18 13.22 -14.28 -3.01
N GLY A 19 13.22 -14.68 -4.28
CA GLY A 19 14.04 -15.82 -4.76
C GLY A 19 13.42 -17.21 -4.55
N VAL A 20 12.35 -17.33 -3.75
CA VAL A 20 11.62 -18.59 -3.53
C VAL A 20 10.38 -18.65 -4.42
N ILE A 21 9.61 -17.58 -4.46
CA ILE A 21 8.37 -17.46 -5.24
C ILE A 21 8.39 -16.15 -6.03
N PRO A 22 8.01 -16.17 -7.32
CA PRO A 22 7.87 -14.93 -8.10
C PRO A 22 6.86 -13.96 -7.43
N PRO A 23 7.13 -12.65 -7.42
CA PRO A 23 6.30 -11.65 -6.72
C PRO A 23 4.82 -11.69 -7.12
N LEU A 24 4.54 -11.85 -8.41
CA LEU A 24 3.17 -11.92 -8.93
C LEU A 24 2.45 -13.20 -8.47
N THR A 25 3.17 -14.32 -8.43
CA THR A 25 2.64 -15.60 -7.93
C THR A 25 2.32 -15.51 -6.44
N LEU A 26 3.20 -14.90 -5.66
CA LEU A 26 2.97 -14.66 -4.23
C LEU A 26 1.71 -13.81 -4.01
N ASN A 27 1.58 -12.72 -4.77
CA ASN A 27 0.41 -11.86 -4.71
C ASN A 27 -0.87 -12.64 -5.04
N PHE A 28 -0.87 -13.39 -6.14
CA PHE A 28 -2.02 -14.20 -6.56
C PHE A 28 -2.42 -15.24 -5.50
N LEU A 29 -1.46 -16.03 -4.99
CA LEU A 29 -1.73 -17.07 -3.99
C LEU A 29 -2.33 -16.49 -2.71
N ARG A 30 -1.80 -15.38 -2.22
CA ARG A 30 -2.32 -14.72 -1.02
C ARG A 30 -3.78 -14.29 -1.19
N TRP A 31 -4.10 -13.66 -2.31
CA TRP A 31 -5.47 -13.21 -2.57
C TRP A 31 -6.41 -14.37 -2.88
N ALA A 32 -5.93 -15.43 -3.53
CA ALA A 32 -6.69 -16.66 -3.73
C ALA A 32 -7.05 -17.33 -2.40
N ILE A 33 -6.08 -17.48 -1.50
CA ILE A 33 -6.30 -18.03 -0.16
C ILE A 33 -7.28 -17.13 0.64
N ALA A 34 -7.07 -15.82 0.61
CA ALA A 34 -7.97 -14.88 1.29
C ALA A 34 -9.40 -14.98 0.76
N LEU A 35 -9.57 -15.08 -0.56
CA LEU A 35 -10.87 -15.29 -1.20
C LEU A 35 -11.52 -16.58 -0.71
N LEU A 36 -10.79 -17.69 -0.75
CA LEU A 36 -11.31 -18.99 -0.32
C LEU A 36 -11.76 -18.98 1.16
N LEU A 37 -10.98 -18.34 2.02
CA LEU A 37 -11.31 -18.21 3.45
C LEU A 37 -12.52 -17.30 3.69
N LEU A 38 -12.68 -16.24 2.88
CA LEU A 38 -13.79 -15.29 3.04
C LEU A 38 -15.09 -15.73 2.35
N LEU A 39 -15.00 -16.64 1.36
CA LEU A 39 -16.16 -17.14 0.62
C LEU A 39 -17.31 -17.59 1.51
N PRO A 40 -17.11 -18.44 2.53
CA PRO A 40 -18.21 -18.91 3.38
C PRO A 40 -18.87 -17.78 4.17
N PHE A 41 -18.12 -16.73 4.54
CA PHE A 41 -18.63 -15.58 5.28
C PHE A 41 -19.35 -14.58 4.37
N SER A 42 -18.91 -14.45 3.13
CA SER A 42 -19.47 -13.51 2.15
C SER A 42 -20.53 -14.13 1.24
N TYR A 43 -20.83 -15.40 1.40
CA TYR A 43 -21.81 -16.13 0.58
C TYR A 43 -23.16 -15.42 0.49
N SER A 44 -23.69 -14.92 1.62
CA SER A 44 -24.96 -14.19 1.66
C SER A 44 -24.96 -12.89 0.83
N LEU A 45 -23.79 -12.30 0.58
CA LEU A 45 -23.64 -11.07 -0.19
C LEU A 45 -23.81 -11.33 -1.69
N PHE A 46 -23.43 -12.50 -2.18
CA PHE A 46 -23.58 -12.87 -3.59
C PHE A 46 -25.05 -13.00 -4.01
N PHE A 47 -25.92 -13.33 -3.06
CA PHE A 47 -27.38 -13.41 -3.33
C PHE A 47 -28.10 -12.07 -3.25
N LYS A 48 -27.47 -11.02 -2.68
CA LYS A 48 -27.99 -9.64 -2.70
C LYS A 48 -27.58 -8.91 -3.98
N THR A 49 -27.98 -9.44 -5.11
CA THR A 49 -27.65 -9.00 -6.47
C THR A 49 -27.97 -7.52 -6.72
N SER A 50 -28.96 -6.97 -6.01
CA SER A 50 -29.43 -5.60 -6.21
C SER A 50 -28.42 -4.52 -5.85
N VAL A 51 -27.46 -4.80 -4.96
CA VAL A 51 -26.49 -3.81 -4.47
C VAL A 51 -25.19 -3.85 -5.30
N PHE A 52 -24.75 -5.05 -5.71
CA PHE A 52 -23.44 -5.23 -6.38
C PHE A 52 -23.51 -5.07 -7.89
N MET A 53 -24.57 -5.53 -8.54
CA MET A 53 -24.67 -5.53 -10.00
C MET A 53 -24.59 -4.15 -10.64
N PRO A 54 -25.21 -3.06 -10.12
CA PRO A 54 -25.09 -1.74 -10.75
C PRO A 54 -23.66 -1.16 -10.66
N LEU A 55 -22.85 -1.60 -9.71
CA LEU A 55 -21.53 -1.02 -9.42
C LEU A 55 -20.36 -1.98 -9.71
N TRP A 56 -20.60 -3.13 -10.34
CA TRP A 56 -19.58 -4.17 -10.55
C TRP A 56 -18.31 -3.66 -11.24
N ARG A 57 -18.45 -2.76 -12.23
CA ARG A 57 -17.30 -2.14 -12.92
C ARG A 57 -16.42 -1.33 -11.98
N ARG A 58 -17.02 -0.61 -11.02
CA ARG A 58 -16.29 0.17 -10.00
C ARG A 58 -15.55 -0.76 -9.05
N TYR A 59 -16.20 -1.84 -8.62
CA TYR A 59 -15.55 -2.84 -7.75
C TYR A 59 -14.42 -3.57 -8.47
N LEU A 60 -14.58 -3.90 -9.76
CA LEU A 60 -13.50 -4.48 -10.56
C LEU A 60 -12.31 -3.51 -10.69
N ALA A 61 -12.56 -2.25 -11.03
CA ALA A 61 -11.51 -1.25 -11.14
C ALA A 61 -10.78 -1.05 -9.81
N LEU A 62 -11.52 -0.88 -8.70
CA LEU A 62 -10.93 -0.74 -7.37
C LEU A 62 -10.14 -1.99 -6.95
N GLY A 63 -10.64 -3.18 -7.23
CA GLY A 63 -9.95 -4.43 -6.95
C GLY A 63 -8.68 -4.59 -7.78
N PHE A 64 -8.75 -4.30 -9.07
CA PHE A 64 -7.61 -4.42 -9.97
C PHE A 64 -6.52 -3.39 -9.65
N PHE A 65 -6.84 -2.11 -9.61
CA PHE A 65 -5.86 -1.05 -9.38
C PHE A 65 -5.48 -0.92 -7.90
N GLY A 66 -6.47 -0.91 -6.99
CA GLY A 66 -6.24 -0.65 -5.58
C GLY A 66 -5.64 -1.84 -4.84
N ILE A 67 -5.92 -3.06 -5.26
CA ILE A 67 -5.45 -4.28 -4.58
C ILE A 67 -4.44 -5.03 -5.46
N GLY A 68 -4.83 -5.37 -6.69
CA GLY A 68 -4.00 -6.18 -7.58
C GLY A 68 -2.70 -5.49 -7.95
N CYS A 69 -2.78 -4.34 -8.61
CA CYS A 69 -1.61 -3.60 -9.07
C CYS A 69 -0.77 -3.09 -7.91
N TYR A 70 -1.39 -2.48 -6.89
CA TYR A 70 -0.67 -1.94 -5.74
C TYR A 70 0.17 -3.01 -5.03
N ASN A 71 -0.41 -4.15 -4.68
CA ASN A 71 0.33 -5.22 -4.01
C ASN A 71 1.37 -5.87 -4.93
N ALA A 72 1.09 -6.00 -6.23
CA ALA A 72 2.05 -6.51 -7.20
C ALA A 72 3.30 -5.62 -7.25
N LEU A 73 3.12 -4.30 -7.39
CA LEU A 73 4.21 -3.32 -7.38
C LEU A 73 4.97 -3.34 -6.06
N GLN A 74 4.27 -3.42 -4.93
CA GLN A 74 4.89 -3.52 -3.61
C GLN A 74 5.78 -4.76 -3.48
N TYR A 75 5.35 -5.93 -3.97
CA TYR A 75 6.20 -7.13 -3.94
C TYR A 75 7.35 -7.06 -4.93
N MET A 76 7.16 -6.43 -6.09
CA MET A 76 8.26 -6.19 -7.04
C MET A 76 9.30 -5.23 -6.43
N ALA A 77 8.87 -4.19 -5.72
CA ALA A 77 9.74 -3.29 -4.99
C ALA A 77 10.61 -4.03 -3.96
N LEU A 78 10.04 -4.99 -3.23
CA LEU A 78 10.74 -5.78 -2.23
C LEU A 78 11.84 -6.70 -2.81
N VAL A 79 11.88 -6.92 -4.13
CA VAL A 79 12.96 -7.69 -4.77
C VAL A 79 14.29 -6.95 -4.65
N THR A 80 14.28 -5.65 -4.87
CA THR A 80 15.50 -4.81 -4.91
C THR A 80 15.63 -3.87 -3.72
N SER A 81 14.51 -3.51 -3.07
CA SER A 81 14.50 -2.59 -1.94
C SER A 81 14.27 -3.31 -0.60
N SER A 82 14.59 -2.62 0.49
CA SER A 82 14.35 -3.14 1.85
C SER A 82 12.89 -2.96 2.27
N PRO A 83 12.34 -3.83 3.16
CA PRO A 83 10.99 -3.65 3.70
C PRO A 83 10.80 -2.29 4.38
N ILE A 84 11.85 -1.75 5.00
CA ILE A 84 11.82 -0.45 5.66
C ILE A 84 11.60 0.65 4.62
N ASN A 85 12.39 0.67 3.53
CA ASN A 85 12.25 1.68 2.49
C ASN A 85 10.87 1.62 1.83
N VAL A 86 10.41 0.41 1.45
CA VAL A 86 9.08 0.23 0.84
C VAL A 86 7.96 0.71 1.76
N THR A 87 8.02 0.42 3.05
CA THR A 87 7.01 0.89 4.00
C THR A 87 7.09 2.39 4.28
N LEU A 88 8.29 2.99 4.23
CA LEU A 88 8.48 4.43 4.34
C LEU A 88 7.88 5.17 3.14
N VAL A 89 8.16 4.71 1.92
CA VAL A 89 7.55 5.27 0.71
C VAL A 89 6.03 5.13 0.78
N ALA A 90 5.51 3.97 1.19
CA ALA A 90 4.07 3.77 1.38
C ALA A 90 3.45 4.70 2.45
N SER A 91 4.22 5.17 3.44
CA SER A 91 3.73 6.12 4.43
C SER A 91 3.44 7.51 3.85
N SER A 92 3.89 7.81 2.62
CA SER A 92 3.54 9.03 1.89
C SER A 92 2.16 8.99 1.24
N ILE A 93 1.51 7.82 1.16
CA ILE A 93 0.18 7.65 0.54
C ILE A 93 -0.87 8.65 1.08
N PRO A 94 -1.00 8.90 2.39
CA PRO A 94 -1.96 9.88 2.89
C PRO A 94 -1.73 11.30 2.35
N VAL A 95 -0.46 11.67 2.11
CA VAL A 95 -0.10 12.96 1.50
C VAL A 95 -0.66 13.05 0.09
N PHE A 96 -0.38 12.04 -0.74
CA PHE A 96 -0.90 11.98 -2.11
C PHE A 96 -2.42 11.92 -2.15
N MET A 97 -3.06 11.18 -1.23
CA MET A 97 -4.51 11.15 -1.12
C MET A 97 -5.10 12.54 -0.86
N LEU A 98 -4.50 13.33 0.04
CA LEU A 98 -4.96 14.69 0.32
C LEU A 98 -4.71 15.63 -0.87
N LEU A 99 -3.56 15.53 -1.53
CA LEU A 99 -3.26 16.34 -2.71
C LEU A 99 -4.24 16.05 -3.85
N VAL A 100 -4.42 14.77 -4.19
CA VAL A 100 -5.39 14.37 -5.23
C VAL A 100 -6.81 14.77 -4.84
N GLY A 101 -7.20 14.55 -3.59
CA GLY A 101 -8.51 14.96 -3.07
C GLY A 101 -8.74 16.47 -3.19
N PHE A 102 -7.74 17.26 -2.88
CA PHE A 102 -7.80 18.71 -2.97
C PHE A 102 -7.89 19.21 -4.44
N PHE A 103 -6.96 18.75 -5.31
CA PHE A 103 -6.86 19.25 -6.68
C PHE A 103 -7.94 18.72 -7.62
N PHE A 104 -8.34 17.46 -7.49
CA PHE A 104 -9.26 16.80 -8.43
C PHE A 104 -10.69 16.67 -7.90
N PHE A 105 -10.88 16.64 -6.60
CA PHE A 105 -12.19 16.39 -5.99
C PHE A 105 -12.68 17.58 -5.14
N GLY A 106 -11.93 18.68 -5.06
CA GLY A 106 -12.32 19.88 -4.32
C GLY A 106 -12.49 19.65 -2.80
N VAL A 107 -11.84 18.61 -2.27
CA VAL A 107 -11.92 18.28 -0.83
C VAL A 107 -11.19 19.37 -0.05
N THR A 108 -11.90 20.01 0.88
CA THR A 108 -11.30 21.01 1.76
C THR A 108 -10.39 20.34 2.79
N VAL A 109 -9.11 20.67 2.76
CA VAL A 109 -8.13 20.17 3.71
C VAL A 109 -8.22 20.99 5.00
N ARG A 110 -8.68 20.37 6.10
CA ARG A 110 -8.71 21.01 7.40
C ARG A 110 -7.28 21.21 7.93
N LEU A 111 -7.02 22.32 8.61
CA LEU A 111 -5.70 22.62 9.18
C LEU A 111 -5.11 21.46 10.02
N LYS A 112 -5.95 20.79 10.81
CA LYS A 112 -5.53 19.61 11.60
C LYS A 112 -5.00 18.48 10.73
N ALA A 113 -5.61 18.23 9.56
CA ALA A 113 -5.15 17.22 8.60
C ALA A 113 -3.83 17.63 7.96
N ALA A 114 -3.69 18.92 7.57
CA ALA A 114 -2.45 19.45 7.02
C ALA A 114 -1.28 19.35 8.03
N LEU A 115 -1.53 19.69 9.29
CA LEU A 115 -0.52 19.54 10.36
C LEU A 115 -0.13 18.07 10.59
N GLY A 116 -1.11 17.15 10.58
CA GLY A 116 -0.85 15.70 10.70
C GLY A 116 0.01 15.16 9.57
N VAL A 117 -0.26 15.59 8.33
CA VAL A 117 0.55 15.24 7.15
C VAL A 117 1.95 15.83 7.26
N GLY A 118 2.09 17.10 7.63
CA GLY A 118 3.39 17.73 7.84
C GLY A 118 4.23 16.96 8.87
N LEU A 119 3.63 16.59 10.00
CA LEU A 119 4.28 15.81 11.04
C LEU A 119 4.68 14.40 10.54
N SER A 120 3.82 13.77 9.73
CA SER A 120 4.11 12.47 9.13
C SER A 120 5.31 12.55 8.17
N ILE A 121 5.36 13.58 7.31
CA ILE A 121 6.50 13.81 6.41
C ILE A 121 7.79 14.02 7.21
N LEU A 122 7.76 14.84 8.24
CA LEU A 122 8.92 15.05 9.11
C LEU A 122 9.38 13.74 9.76
N GLY A 123 8.44 12.92 10.25
CA GLY A 123 8.76 11.61 10.81
C GLY A 123 9.44 10.69 9.80
N VAL A 124 8.94 10.64 8.56
CA VAL A 124 9.55 9.85 7.47
C VAL A 124 10.97 10.36 7.18
N VAL A 125 11.14 11.67 7.05
CA VAL A 125 12.46 12.27 6.80
C VAL A 125 13.45 11.89 7.88
N VAL A 126 13.08 12.01 9.15
CA VAL A 126 13.95 11.66 10.30
C VAL A 126 14.33 10.17 10.28
N VAL A 127 13.37 9.28 9.97
CA VAL A 127 13.64 7.83 9.93
C VAL A 127 14.53 7.47 8.74
N VAL A 128 14.26 8.02 7.55
CA VAL A 128 15.05 7.78 6.33
C VAL A 128 16.47 8.31 6.48
N SER A 129 16.63 9.51 7.05
CA SER A 129 17.94 10.13 7.27
C SER A 129 18.74 9.47 8.41
N ARG A 130 18.13 8.55 9.18
CA ARG A 130 18.75 7.99 10.41
C ARG A 130 19.24 9.06 11.38
N GLY A 131 18.62 10.24 11.36
CA GLY A 131 19.03 11.41 12.13
C GLY A 131 20.17 12.24 11.50
N ASP A 132 20.70 11.82 10.37
CA ASP A 132 21.70 12.57 9.60
C ASP A 132 21.13 13.06 8.27
N LEU A 133 20.86 14.36 8.19
CA LEU A 133 20.31 14.97 6.98
C LEU A 133 21.25 14.89 5.78
N ALA A 134 22.58 14.79 6.00
CA ALA A 134 23.53 14.61 4.92
C ALA A 134 23.39 13.25 4.25
N ALA A 135 22.92 12.23 4.98
CA ALA A 135 22.65 10.91 4.45
C ALA A 135 21.53 10.91 3.39
N LEU A 136 20.60 11.87 3.43
CA LEU A 136 19.54 12.01 2.41
C LEU A 136 20.11 12.33 1.02
N PHE A 137 21.19 13.11 0.96
CA PHE A 137 21.86 13.48 -0.31
C PHE A 137 22.77 12.38 -0.85
N SER A 138 23.14 11.41 -0.02
CA SER A 138 23.96 10.26 -0.39
C SER A 138 23.17 8.97 -0.61
N MET A 139 21.84 9.01 -0.53
CA MET A 139 21.00 7.84 -0.73
C MET A 139 21.05 7.38 -2.19
N ASN A 140 21.54 6.17 -2.41
CA ASN A 140 21.41 5.46 -3.68
C ASN A 140 19.97 4.93 -3.78
N LEU A 141 19.13 5.65 -4.52
CA LEU A 141 17.79 5.17 -4.85
C LEU A 141 17.92 3.94 -5.75
N VAL A 142 17.32 2.84 -5.35
CA VAL A 142 17.21 1.64 -6.18
C VAL A 142 15.87 1.62 -6.90
N ALA A 143 15.81 0.92 -8.04
CA ALA A 143 14.58 0.85 -8.84
C ALA A 143 13.35 0.43 -8.04
N GLY A 144 13.52 -0.40 -7.00
CA GLY A 144 12.45 -0.81 -6.11
C GLY A 144 11.88 0.30 -5.20
N ASP A 145 12.60 1.40 -5.00
CA ASP A 145 12.11 2.53 -4.20
C ASP A 145 11.17 3.44 -5.02
N LEU A 146 11.15 3.27 -6.36
CA LEU A 146 10.32 4.02 -7.30
C LEU A 146 9.03 3.28 -7.71
N LEU A 147 8.88 2.01 -7.34
CA LEU A 147 7.71 1.18 -7.60
C LEU A 147 6.67 1.27 -6.48
#